data_4e04a9bc2323eee65be651287906c769
#
_entry.id   4e04a9bc2323eee65be651287906c769
#
_cell.length_a   1.000
_cell.length_b   1.000
_cell.length_c   1.000
_cell.angle_alpha   90.00
_cell.angle_beta   90.00
_cell.angle_gamma   90.00
#
_symmetry.space_group_name_H-M   'P 1'
#
loop_
_entity.id
_entity.type
_entity.pdbx_description
1 polymer ?
#
loop_
_entity_poly.entity_id
_entity_poly.type
_entity_poly.pdbx_seq_one_letter_code
_entity_poly.pdbx_strand_id
1 'polypeptide(L)'
;MLAKISILIFLFFFNAISFIHAYEVSPGVLRTPDTQFENLKDYPFEPNYIEIDGLRIHYLDEGPKDGDPIFLLHGLPTWSYLFRTMIPVLTDAGHRVIVPDLVGFGKSDKFISKYDYSYEFHINTMKALVVQLDLREATFFGQDWGGMIGLRVVAEMPDRFARVVVSNTGMAARDGITAWLFENFVKFMVWWNGDVTFEELKTAADKALMLEEPSPLEGMRMFSKWIAHSYYSDDMDVSGIISTFGRLELSDEQIRAYEAPYPSGKYKAGAHVMAYFIPTQLSENEKYWKDVYEKWDKPFLVAFGGNERITITCLLYTSDAADDLR
;
A
#
# COMPACT_ATOMS: atom_id res chain seq x y z
N MET A 1 35.30 64.30 -33.11
CA MET A 1 33.90 64.02 -32.72
C MET A 1 33.76 62.48 -32.65
N LEU A 2 34.06 61.90 -31.52
CA LEU A 2 34.11 60.43 -31.33
C LEU A 2 32.80 60.02 -30.68
N ALA A 3 32.00 59.22 -31.44
CA ALA A 3 30.76 58.66 -30.93
C ALA A 3 31.08 57.38 -30.09
N LYS A 4 30.73 57.40 -28.80
CA LYS A 4 30.82 56.27 -27.92
C LYS A 4 29.62 55.37 -28.17
N ILE A 5 29.87 54.16 -28.68
CA ILE A 5 28.88 53.08 -28.76
C ILE A 5 28.92 52.35 -27.43
N SER A 6 27.87 52.52 -26.62
CA SER A 6 27.63 51.71 -25.43
C SER A 6 26.96 50.41 -25.81
N ILE A 7 27.68 49.30 -25.70
CA ILE A 7 27.12 47.94 -25.86
C ILE A 7 26.46 47.58 -24.50
N LEU A 8 25.16 47.54 -24.51
CA LEU A 8 24.38 47.03 -23.37
C LEU A 8 24.33 45.49 -23.42
N ILE A 9 25.12 44.85 -22.60
CA ILE A 9 25.06 43.37 -22.48
C ILE A 9 23.88 43.06 -21.55
N PHE A 10 22.78 42.56 -22.14
CA PHE A 10 21.68 41.97 -21.40
C PHE A 10 22.10 40.55 -20.98
N LEU A 11 22.50 40.41 -19.72
CA LEU A 11 22.63 39.09 -19.09
C LEU A 11 21.22 38.55 -18.81
N PHE A 12 20.74 37.68 -19.70
CA PHE A 12 19.59 36.83 -19.41
C PHE A 12 20.02 35.79 -18.34
N PHE A 13 19.67 36.07 -17.09
CA PHE A 13 19.60 35.01 -16.09
C PHE A 13 18.46 34.08 -16.47
N PHE A 14 18.77 32.99 -17.16
CA PHE A 14 17.89 31.83 -17.19
C PHE A 14 17.86 31.24 -15.78
N ASN A 15 16.86 31.64 -14.98
CA ASN A 15 16.42 30.82 -13.89
C ASN A 15 15.94 29.50 -14.50
N ALA A 16 16.78 28.47 -14.48
CA ALA A 16 16.37 27.11 -14.73
C ALA A 16 15.43 26.72 -13.59
N ILE A 17 14.14 27.04 -13.75
CA ILE A 17 13.09 26.36 -12.99
C ILE A 17 13.19 24.94 -13.49
N SER A 18 13.82 24.08 -12.70
CA SER A 18 13.76 22.63 -12.92
C SER A 18 12.31 22.22 -12.76
N PHE A 19 11.55 22.26 -13.85
CA PHE A 19 10.32 21.50 -13.93
C PHE A 19 10.75 20.04 -13.71
N ILE A 20 10.43 19.48 -12.56
CA ILE A 20 10.47 18.03 -12.36
C ILE A 20 9.42 17.49 -13.34
N HIS A 21 9.84 17.22 -14.57
CA HIS A 21 9.02 16.51 -15.53
C HIS A 21 8.81 15.12 -14.94
N ALA A 22 7.55 14.71 -14.84
CA ALA A 22 7.22 13.33 -14.51
C ALA A 22 8.02 12.44 -15.47
N TYR A 23 8.84 11.54 -14.92
CA TYR A 23 9.71 10.68 -15.75
C TYR A 23 8.88 9.51 -16.26
N GLU A 24 8.26 9.72 -17.43
CA GLU A 24 7.52 8.70 -18.14
C GLU A 24 8.50 7.77 -18.86
N VAL A 25 8.53 6.50 -18.47
CA VAL A 25 9.47 5.49 -19.00
C VAL A 25 8.87 4.69 -20.17
N SER A 26 7.54 4.63 -20.21
CA SER A 26 6.75 4.12 -21.33
C SER A 26 5.37 4.79 -21.30
N PRO A 27 4.60 4.75 -22.38
CA PRO A 27 3.29 5.42 -22.42
C PRO A 27 2.41 5.06 -21.23
N GLY A 28 2.05 6.07 -20.42
CA GLY A 28 1.21 5.90 -19.24
C GLY A 28 1.91 5.38 -17.98
N VAL A 29 3.25 5.20 -18.00
CA VAL A 29 4.02 4.65 -16.89
C VAL A 29 5.09 5.62 -16.40
N LEU A 30 5.03 5.98 -15.14
CA LEU A 30 6.01 6.82 -14.46
C LEU A 30 7.00 5.97 -13.67
N ARG A 31 8.22 6.48 -13.54
CA ARG A 31 9.24 5.98 -12.61
C ARG A 31 9.75 7.13 -11.76
N THR A 32 9.70 6.95 -10.44
CA THR A 32 10.25 7.93 -9.51
C THR A 32 11.76 7.98 -9.67
N PRO A 33 12.37 9.17 -9.85
CA PRO A 33 13.82 9.31 -9.95
C PRO A 33 14.53 8.75 -8.71
N ASP A 34 15.63 8.04 -8.90
CA ASP A 34 16.39 7.41 -7.81
C ASP A 34 16.92 8.44 -6.81
N THR A 35 17.14 9.68 -7.23
CA THR A 35 17.56 10.81 -6.37
C THR A 35 16.55 11.13 -5.25
N GLN A 36 15.26 10.75 -5.40
CA GLN A 36 14.26 10.91 -4.34
C GLN A 36 14.53 9.98 -3.15
N PHE A 37 15.22 8.88 -3.38
CA PHE A 37 15.49 7.83 -2.38
C PHE A 37 16.90 7.91 -1.78
N GLU A 38 17.68 8.92 -2.12
CA GLU A 38 19.02 9.08 -1.57
C GLU A 38 18.98 9.50 -0.09
N ASN A 39 19.88 8.94 0.70
CA ASN A 39 20.08 9.28 2.11
C ASN A 39 18.79 9.21 2.95
N LEU A 40 17.96 8.21 2.73
CA LEU A 40 16.79 7.95 3.58
C LEU A 40 17.24 7.37 4.92
N LYS A 41 16.68 7.92 5.99
CA LYS A 41 17.02 7.50 7.36
C LYS A 41 16.65 6.04 7.59
N ASP A 42 17.58 5.29 8.16
CA ASP A 42 17.40 3.87 8.53
C ASP A 42 17.01 2.96 7.34
N TYR A 43 17.41 3.33 6.11
CA TYR A 43 17.09 2.56 4.91
C TYR A 43 18.35 2.34 4.04
N PRO A 44 19.31 1.56 4.54
CA PRO A 44 20.60 1.32 3.87
C PRO A 44 20.56 0.17 2.85
N PHE A 45 19.37 -0.27 2.44
CA PHE A 45 19.18 -1.46 1.62
C PHE A 45 19.44 -1.20 0.14
N GLU A 46 20.15 -2.14 -0.51
CA GLU A 46 20.39 -2.07 -1.94
C GLU A 46 19.13 -2.49 -2.72
N PRO A 47 18.73 -1.75 -3.75
CA PRO A 47 17.55 -2.07 -4.53
C PRO A 47 17.80 -3.26 -5.47
N ASN A 48 16.82 -4.16 -5.53
CA ASN A 48 16.73 -5.15 -6.60
C ASN A 48 15.52 -4.83 -7.48
N TYR A 49 15.61 -5.22 -8.75
CA TYR A 49 14.53 -4.97 -9.71
C TYR A 49 14.28 -6.23 -10.56
N ILE A 50 13.01 -6.45 -10.86
CA ILE A 50 12.55 -7.51 -11.74
C ILE A 50 11.50 -6.92 -12.69
N GLU A 51 11.41 -7.44 -13.91
CA GLU A 51 10.40 -7.01 -14.87
C GLU A 51 9.23 -8.00 -14.87
N ILE A 52 8.01 -7.47 -14.69
CA ILE A 52 6.76 -8.22 -14.75
C ILE A 52 5.80 -7.43 -15.63
N ASP A 53 5.35 -8.03 -16.73
CA ASP A 53 4.41 -7.43 -17.70
C ASP A 53 4.84 -6.04 -18.21
N GLY A 54 6.15 -5.85 -18.43
CA GLY A 54 6.74 -4.59 -18.91
C GLY A 54 6.88 -3.50 -17.84
N LEU A 55 6.61 -3.80 -16.57
CA LEU A 55 6.79 -2.91 -15.42
C LEU A 55 7.99 -3.33 -14.61
N ARG A 56 8.81 -2.36 -14.19
CA ARG A 56 9.88 -2.57 -13.23
C ARG A 56 9.30 -2.65 -11.81
N ILE A 57 9.48 -3.79 -11.16
CA ILE A 57 9.09 -4.02 -9.79
C ILE A 57 10.35 -3.98 -8.92
N HIS A 58 10.35 -3.12 -7.92
CA HIS A 58 11.39 -3.08 -6.90
C HIS A 58 11.12 -4.09 -5.81
N TYR A 59 12.18 -4.68 -5.28
CA TYR A 59 12.13 -5.49 -4.05
C TYR A 59 13.47 -5.44 -3.32
N LEU A 60 13.42 -5.60 -2.01
CA LEU A 60 14.58 -5.89 -1.19
C LEU A 60 14.75 -7.40 -1.08
N ASP A 61 15.99 -7.87 -1.01
CA ASP A 61 16.36 -9.29 -0.83
C ASP A 61 17.56 -9.36 0.11
N GLU A 62 17.26 -9.33 1.40
CA GLU A 62 18.23 -9.17 2.48
C GLU A 62 18.44 -10.48 3.24
N GLY A 63 19.61 -10.62 3.88
CA GLY A 63 19.99 -11.82 4.64
C GLY A 63 20.57 -12.96 3.79
N PRO A 64 20.77 -14.14 4.41
CA PRO A 64 21.37 -15.29 3.74
C PRO A 64 20.44 -15.84 2.66
N LYS A 65 20.99 -16.08 1.45
CA LYS A 65 20.20 -16.53 0.30
C LYS A 65 19.61 -17.93 0.44
N ASP A 66 20.19 -18.73 1.31
CA ASP A 66 19.76 -20.08 1.69
C ASP A 66 18.92 -20.11 2.98
N GLY A 67 18.65 -18.94 3.59
CA GLY A 67 17.77 -18.83 4.74
C GLY A 67 16.30 -19.04 4.36
N ASP A 68 15.49 -19.48 5.34
CA ASP A 68 14.03 -19.61 5.16
C ASP A 68 13.42 -18.26 4.73
N PRO A 69 12.73 -18.19 3.59
CA PRO A 69 12.27 -16.91 3.07
C PRO A 69 11.09 -16.35 3.87
N ILE A 70 11.16 -15.05 4.15
CA ILE A 70 10.04 -14.26 4.69
C ILE A 70 9.64 -13.23 3.64
N PHE A 71 8.38 -13.28 3.21
CA PHE A 71 7.80 -12.38 2.22
C PHE A 71 6.95 -11.33 2.93
N LEU A 72 7.46 -10.08 3.00
CA LEU A 72 6.83 -8.95 3.69
C LEU A 72 6.11 -8.06 2.67
N LEU A 73 4.81 -7.83 2.84
CA LEU A 73 4.02 -7.02 1.91
C LEU A 73 3.38 -5.83 2.63
N HIS A 74 3.73 -4.63 2.16
CA HIS A 74 3.29 -3.35 2.71
C HIS A 74 1.88 -2.99 2.25
N GLY A 75 1.25 -2.06 2.96
CA GLY A 75 -0.07 -1.54 2.65
C GLY A 75 -0.09 -0.09 2.14
N LEU A 76 -1.28 0.47 2.07
CA LEU A 76 -1.58 1.82 1.61
C LEU A 76 -1.38 2.85 2.76
N PRO A 77 -0.74 3.98 2.51
CA PRO A 77 0.00 4.42 1.33
C PRO A 77 1.52 4.23 1.48
N THR A 78 1.95 3.19 2.19
CA THR A 78 3.35 2.92 2.53
C THR A 78 4.11 2.22 1.38
N TRP A 79 5.35 1.83 1.63
CA TRP A 79 6.22 1.07 0.75
C TRP A 79 7.24 0.29 1.58
N SER A 80 8.20 -0.39 1.00
CA SER A 80 9.18 -1.23 1.73
C SER A 80 9.89 -0.54 2.88
N TYR A 81 9.93 0.79 2.90
CA TYR A 81 10.42 1.60 4.03
C TYR A 81 9.69 1.29 5.35
N LEU A 82 8.44 0.84 5.29
CA LEU A 82 7.66 0.41 6.46
C LEU A 82 8.42 -0.62 7.29
N PHE A 83 9.10 -1.54 6.63
CA PHE A 83 9.75 -2.69 7.26
C PHE A 83 11.22 -2.47 7.62
N ARG A 84 11.76 -1.24 7.44
CA ARG A 84 13.18 -0.92 7.63
C ARG A 84 13.78 -1.37 8.98
N THR A 85 12.98 -1.35 10.04
CA THR A 85 13.41 -1.78 11.38
C THR A 85 13.17 -3.27 11.64
N MET A 86 12.26 -3.88 10.90
CA MET A 86 11.97 -5.31 11.00
C MET A 86 12.98 -6.15 10.23
N ILE A 87 13.44 -5.68 9.07
CA ILE A 87 14.39 -6.40 8.21
C ILE A 87 15.64 -6.83 8.97
N PRO A 88 16.37 -5.94 9.68
CA PRO A 88 17.58 -6.36 10.41
C PRO A 88 17.31 -7.44 11.46
N VAL A 89 16.19 -7.35 12.18
CA VAL A 89 15.83 -8.33 13.20
C VAL A 89 15.64 -9.73 12.60
N LEU A 90 15.01 -9.80 11.43
CA LEU A 90 14.74 -11.07 10.74
C LEU A 90 16.00 -11.63 10.08
N THR A 91 16.84 -10.79 9.49
CA THR A 91 18.10 -11.21 8.87
C THR A 91 19.12 -11.67 9.91
N ASP A 92 19.19 -11.00 11.08
CA ASP A 92 20.03 -11.40 12.21
C ASP A 92 19.58 -12.75 12.80
N ALA A 93 18.30 -13.10 12.66
CA ALA A 93 17.76 -14.41 13.01
C ALA A 93 18.06 -15.50 11.94
N GLY A 94 18.72 -15.14 10.84
CA GLY A 94 19.12 -16.07 9.78
C GLY A 94 18.09 -16.25 8.65
N HIS A 95 17.07 -15.41 8.56
CA HIS A 95 16.07 -15.48 7.50
C HIS A 95 16.50 -14.69 6.26
N ARG A 96 16.07 -15.17 5.08
CA ARG A 96 16.06 -14.38 3.85
C ARG A 96 14.78 -13.54 3.81
N VAL A 97 14.89 -12.23 3.68
CA VAL A 97 13.77 -11.30 3.76
C VAL A 97 13.53 -10.64 2.40
N ILE A 98 12.37 -10.90 1.82
CA ILE A 98 11.93 -10.36 0.53
C ILE A 98 10.84 -9.32 0.76
N VAL A 99 11.07 -8.08 0.32
CA VAL A 99 10.17 -6.94 0.55
C VAL A 99 9.92 -6.19 -0.75
N PRO A 100 8.91 -6.55 -1.53
CA PRO A 100 8.59 -5.82 -2.75
C PRO A 100 7.86 -4.51 -2.45
N ASP A 101 7.99 -3.56 -3.38
CA ASP A 101 7.07 -2.43 -3.51
C ASP A 101 5.97 -2.79 -4.51
N LEU A 102 4.72 -2.62 -4.12
CA LEU A 102 3.59 -2.78 -5.04
C LEU A 102 3.69 -1.78 -6.20
N VAL A 103 3.17 -2.12 -7.38
CA VAL A 103 3.05 -1.16 -8.50
C VAL A 103 2.26 0.05 -8.04
N GLY A 104 2.76 1.25 -8.33
CA GLY A 104 2.18 2.49 -7.81
C GLY A 104 2.81 3.01 -6.53
N PHE A 105 3.73 2.24 -5.91
CA PHE A 105 4.35 2.55 -4.62
C PHE A 105 5.88 2.43 -4.69
N GLY A 106 6.55 2.98 -3.68
CA GLY A 106 7.99 2.87 -3.51
C GLY A 106 8.80 3.15 -4.78
N LYS A 107 9.78 2.30 -5.05
CA LYS A 107 10.65 2.37 -6.24
C LYS A 107 10.10 1.59 -7.44
N SER A 108 8.95 0.91 -7.32
CA SER A 108 8.27 0.27 -8.44
C SER A 108 7.66 1.29 -9.41
N ASP A 109 7.48 0.89 -10.65
CA ASP A 109 6.81 1.70 -11.66
C ASP A 109 5.36 2.01 -11.27
N LYS A 110 4.81 3.09 -11.83
CA LYS A 110 3.50 3.64 -11.46
C LYS A 110 2.71 3.98 -12.72
N PHE A 111 1.47 3.51 -12.81
CA PHE A 111 0.58 4.02 -13.86
C PHE A 111 0.13 5.45 -13.53
N ILE A 112 0.01 6.28 -14.58
CA ILE A 112 -0.55 7.64 -14.48
C ILE A 112 -2.05 7.57 -14.21
N SER A 113 -2.72 6.62 -14.84
CA SER A 113 -4.16 6.46 -14.74
C SER A 113 -4.54 5.51 -13.60
N LYS A 114 -5.42 5.95 -12.72
CA LYS A 114 -5.97 5.10 -11.66
C LYS A 114 -6.83 3.94 -12.19
N TYR A 115 -7.28 4.00 -13.43
CA TYR A 115 -8.08 2.96 -14.07
C TYR A 115 -7.24 1.77 -14.58
N ASP A 116 -5.91 1.90 -14.59
CA ASP A 116 -5.00 0.82 -14.98
C ASP A 116 -4.66 -0.10 -13.80
N TYR A 117 -5.12 0.22 -12.60
CA TYR A 117 -4.99 -0.60 -11.41
C TYR A 117 -6.26 -1.39 -11.12
N SER A 118 -6.10 -2.58 -10.58
CA SER A 118 -7.18 -3.38 -9.98
C SER A 118 -6.63 -4.25 -8.85
N TYR A 119 -7.51 -4.77 -8.02
CA TYR A 119 -7.11 -5.71 -6.97
C TYR A 119 -6.46 -6.96 -7.59
N GLU A 120 -7.07 -7.52 -8.62
CA GLU A 120 -6.57 -8.67 -9.38
C GLU A 120 -5.19 -8.41 -10.01
N PHE A 121 -4.96 -7.19 -10.53
CA PHE A 121 -3.66 -6.79 -11.07
C PHE A 121 -2.56 -6.91 -10.02
N HIS A 122 -2.79 -6.40 -8.80
CA HIS A 122 -1.80 -6.49 -7.72
C HIS A 122 -1.55 -7.94 -7.28
N ILE A 123 -2.61 -8.76 -7.19
CA ILE A 123 -2.49 -10.18 -6.86
C ILE A 123 -1.61 -10.89 -7.91
N ASN A 124 -1.91 -10.71 -9.20
CA ASN A 124 -1.19 -11.37 -10.27
C ASN A 124 0.27 -10.93 -10.37
N THR A 125 0.55 -9.63 -10.14
CA THR A 125 1.93 -9.12 -10.08
C THR A 125 2.71 -9.77 -8.94
N MET A 126 2.12 -9.88 -7.75
CA MET A 126 2.81 -10.53 -6.60
C MET A 126 2.96 -12.03 -6.79
N LYS A 127 2.00 -12.72 -7.41
CA LYS A 127 2.15 -14.14 -7.78
C LYS A 127 3.30 -14.34 -8.77
N ALA A 128 3.40 -13.49 -9.78
CA ALA A 128 4.50 -13.53 -10.75
C ALA A 128 5.86 -13.32 -10.05
N LEU A 129 5.93 -12.38 -9.10
CA LEU A 129 7.15 -12.16 -8.30
C LEU A 129 7.52 -13.41 -7.49
N VAL A 130 6.58 -14.03 -6.79
CA VAL A 130 6.79 -15.27 -6.00
C VAL A 130 7.33 -16.40 -6.90
N VAL A 131 6.79 -16.51 -8.13
CA VAL A 131 7.25 -17.52 -9.10
C VAL A 131 8.64 -17.21 -9.62
N GLN A 132 8.91 -15.97 -10.04
CA GLN A 132 10.19 -15.59 -10.64
C GLN A 132 11.36 -15.65 -9.63
N LEU A 133 11.09 -15.34 -8.35
CA LEU A 133 12.07 -15.50 -7.27
C LEU A 133 12.13 -16.93 -6.72
N ASP A 134 11.33 -17.85 -7.26
CA ASP A 134 11.14 -19.24 -6.82
C ASP A 134 11.02 -19.38 -5.29
N LEU A 135 10.21 -18.49 -4.67
CA LEU A 135 9.96 -18.57 -3.24
C LEU A 135 9.21 -19.86 -2.90
N ARG A 136 9.73 -20.63 -1.95
CA ARG A 136 9.18 -21.90 -1.47
C ARG A 136 9.22 -21.94 0.04
N GLU A 137 8.26 -22.63 0.65
CA GLU A 137 8.13 -22.73 2.12
C GLU A 137 8.21 -21.37 2.84
N ALA A 138 7.77 -20.30 2.13
CA ALA A 138 7.90 -18.93 2.63
C ALA A 138 6.98 -18.68 3.82
N THR A 139 7.43 -17.85 4.75
CA THR A 139 6.57 -17.20 5.72
C THR A 139 6.02 -15.93 5.10
N PHE A 140 4.72 -15.84 4.91
CA PHE A 140 4.07 -14.60 4.48
C PHE A 140 3.81 -13.71 5.69
N PHE A 141 4.14 -12.42 5.58
CA PHE A 141 3.70 -11.36 6.50
C PHE A 141 3.04 -10.24 5.71
N GLY A 142 1.81 -9.90 6.06
CA GLY A 142 1.08 -8.81 5.41
C GLY A 142 0.46 -7.83 6.40
N GLN A 143 0.56 -6.54 6.07
CA GLN A 143 -0.06 -5.45 6.83
C GLN A 143 -0.95 -4.64 5.91
N ASP A 144 -2.14 -4.23 6.40
CA ASP A 144 -3.10 -3.41 5.65
C ASP A 144 -3.41 -4.03 4.26
N TRP A 145 -3.31 -3.28 3.17
CA TRP A 145 -3.49 -3.80 1.80
C TRP A 145 -2.51 -4.91 1.42
N GLY A 146 -1.30 -4.88 1.99
CA GLY A 146 -0.35 -5.98 1.82
C GLY A 146 -0.90 -7.30 2.35
N GLY A 147 -1.65 -7.26 3.46
CA GLY A 147 -2.36 -8.43 3.96
C GLY A 147 -3.50 -8.86 3.04
N MET A 148 -4.34 -7.92 2.59
CA MET A 148 -5.45 -8.24 1.68
C MET A 148 -4.97 -8.88 0.37
N ILE A 149 -3.96 -8.29 -0.29
CA ILE A 149 -3.37 -8.82 -1.51
C ILE A 149 -2.66 -10.15 -1.24
N GLY A 150 -1.83 -10.19 -0.20
CA GLY A 150 -1.00 -11.35 0.09
C GLY A 150 -1.80 -12.57 0.56
N LEU A 151 -2.87 -12.40 1.32
CA LEU A 151 -3.77 -13.51 1.64
C LEU A 151 -4.37 -14.15 0.37
N ARG A 152 -4.70 -13.36 -0.66
CA ARG A 152 -5.12 -13.91 -1.94
C ARG A 152 -3.98 -14.63 -2.65
N VAL A 153 -2.76 -14.07 -2.65
CA VAL A 153 -1.56 -14.74 -3.21
C VAL A 153 -1.31 -16.08 -2.51
N VAL A 154 -1.37 -16.10 -1.17
CA VAL A 154 -1.22 -17.36 -0.39
C VAL A 154 -2.32 -18.34 -0.75
N ALA A 155 -3.59 -17.91 -0.82
CA ALA A 155 -4.71 -18.80 -1.12
C ALA A 155 -4.66 -19.40 -2.54
N GLU A 156 -4.10 -18.63 -3.50
CA GLU A 156 -3.95 -19.11 -4.88
C GLU A 156 -2.66 -19.94 -5.11
N MET A 157 -1.72 -19.90 -4.15
CA MET A 157 -0.44 -20.60 -4.23
C MET A 157 -0.05 -21.25 -2.88
N PRO A 158 -0.95 -22.01 -2.22
CA PRO A 158 -0.77 -22.47 -0.83
C PRO A 158 0.49 -23.33 -0.62
N ASP A 159 0.94 -24.02 -1.67
CA ASP A 159 2.14 -24.87 -1.62
C ASP A 159 3.46 -24.07 -1.56
N ARG A 160 3.42 -22.77 -1.84
CA ARG A 160 4.58 -21.89 -1.75
C ARG A 160 4.82 -21.35 -0.35
N PHE A 161 3.84 -21.46 0.54
CA PHE A 161 3.85 -20.82 1.86
C PHE A 161 3.73 -21.87 2.98
N ALA A 162 4.66 -21.79 3.93
CA ALA A 162 4.67 -22.63 5.13
C ALA A 162 3.94 -22.01 6.31
N ARG A 163 3.88 -20.69 6.37
CA ARG A 163 3.31 -19.93 7.50
C ARG A 163 2.69 -18.62 7.02
N VAL A 164 1.70 -18.16 7.75
CA VAL A 164 1.04 -16.86 7.53
C VAL A 164 1.09 -16.02 8.80
N VAL A 165 1.45 -14.77 8.67
CA VAL A 165 1.36 -13.75 9.71
C VAL A 165 0.63 -12.55 9.15
N VAL A 166 -0.43 -12.11 9.82
CA VAL A 166 -1.18 -10.91 9.43
C VAL A 166 -1.19 -9.89 10.54
N SER A 167 -1.03 -8.64 10.18
CA SER A 167 -1.04 -7.52 11.12
C SER A 167 -1.93 -6.40 10.62
N ASN A 168 -2.94 -6.02 11.43
CA ASN A 168 -3.83 -4.91 11.11
C ASN A 168 -4.38 -4.98 9.68
N THR A 169 -4.94 -6.13 9.34
CA THR A 169 -5.45 -6.46 7.99
C THR A 169 -6.51 -7.55 8.08
N GLY A 170 -7.12 -7.87 6.96
CA GLY A 170 -8.07 -8.96 6.83
C GLY A 170 -8.36 -9.27 5.37
N MET A 171 -9.23 -10.25 5.13
CA MET A 171 -9.76 -10.54 3.81
C MET A 171 -11.25 -10.15 3.83
N ALA A 172 -11.58 -8.99 3.25
CA ALA A 172 -12.98 -8.59 3.12
C ALA A 172 -13.71 -9.59 2.23
N ALA A 173 -14.60 -10.36 2.82
CA ALA A 173 -15.31 -11.47 2.18
C ALA A 173 -16.81 -11.40 2.44
N ARG A 174 -17.61 -11.65 1.41
CA ARG A 174 -19.08 -11.77 1.48
C ARG A 174 -19.55 -12.57 0.27
N ASP A 175 -20.63 -13.32 0.43
CA ASP A 175 -21.17 -14.10 -0.66
C ASP A 175 -22.43 -13.49 -1.30
N GLY A 176 -22.73 -13.94 -2.52
CA GLY A 176 -23.98 -13.76 -3.22
C GLY A 176 -24.51 -12.33 -3.28
N ILE A 177 -25.80 -12.18 -2.98
CA ILE A 177 -26.51 -10.89 -3.05
C ILE A 177 -25.98 -9.89 -2.01
N THR A 178 -25.46 -10.36 -0.87
CA THR A 178 -24.94 -9.50 0.19
C THR A 178 -23.66 -8.79 -0.24
N ALA A 179 -22.80 -9.46 -1.00
CA ALA A 179 -21.62 -8.85 -1.61
C ALA A 179 -22.01 -7.74 -2.59
N TRP A 180 -22.94 -8.03 -3.50
CA TRP A 180 -23.41 -7.06 -4.49
C TRP A 180 -24.07 -5.84 -3.84
N LEU A 181 -24.92 -6.06 -2.82
CA LEU A 181 -25.58 -4.97 -2.08
C LEU A 181 -24.54 -4.09 -1.37
N PHE A 182 -23.57 -4.70 -0.70
CA PHE A 182 -22.53 -3.98 0.02
C PHE A 182 -21.63 -3.18 -0.94
N GLU A 183 -21.20 -3.78 -2.04
CA GLU A 183 -20.40 -3.11 -3.06
C GLU A 183 -21.11 -1.87 -3.61
N ASN A 184 -22.39 -2.02 -4.02
CA ASN A 184 -23.16 -0.91 -4.56
C ASN A 184 -23.47 0.16 -3.49
N PHE A 185 -23.69 -0.24 -2.24
CA PHE A 185 -23.88 0.69 -1.14
C PHE A 185 -22.61 1.50 -0.87
N VAL A 186 -21.44 0.88 -0.82
CA VAL A 186 -20.16 1.59 -0.64
C VAL A 186 -19.90 2.54 -1.82
N LYS A 187 -20.11 2.09 -3.06
CA LYS A 187 -20.00 2.93 -4.26
C LYS A 187 -20.92 4.15 -4.19
N PHE A 188 -22.17 3.94 -3.77
CA PHE A 188 -23.12 5.03 -3.57
C PHE A 188 -22.66 6.00 -2.47
N MET A 189 -22.18 5.49 -1.33
CA MET A 189 -21.69 6.34 -0.23
C MET A 189 -20.46 7.15 -0.65
N VAL A 190 -19.54 6.55 -1.41
CA VAL A 190 -18.36 7.25 -1.95
C VAL A 190 -18.78 8.36 -2.92
N TRP A 191 -19.70 8.07 -3.84
CA TRP A 191 -20.26 9.07 -4.74
C TRP A 191 -21.01 10.20 -4.00
N TRP A 192 -21.80 9.84 -2.97
CA TRP A 192 -22.55 10.81 -2.16
C TRP A 192 -21.63 11.75 -1.36
N ASN A 193 -20.54 11.23 -0.82
CA ASN A 193 -19.56 12.04 -0.10
C ASN A 193 -18.82 13.02 -1.04
N GLY A 194 -18.61 12.65 -2.30
CA GLY A 194 -17.86 13.45 -3.26
C GLY A 194 -16.42 13.70 -2.82
N ASP A 195 -15.91 14.88 -3.12
CA ASP A 195 -14.58 15.31 -2.70
C ASP A 195 -14.56 15.63 -1.20
N VAL A 196 -13.88 14.77 -0.43
CA VAL A 196 -13.72 14.91 1.03
C VAL A 196 -12.32 15.46 1.29
N THR A 197 -12.22 16.58 1.97
CA THR A 197 -10.92 17.15 2.35
C THR A 197 -10.21 16.28 3.40
N PHE A 198 -8.88 16.43 3.50
CA PHE A 198 -8.11 15.71 4.52
C PHE A 198 -8.54 16.08 5.95
N GLU A 199 -8.90 17.34 6.22
CA GLU A 199 -9.40 17.79 7.52
C GLU A 199 -10.76 17.16 7.89
N GLU A 200 -11.65 16.98 6.92
CA GLU A 200 -12.92 16.28 7.15
C GLU A 200 -12.72 14.80 7.40
N LEU A 201 -11.77 14.18 6.71
CA LEU A 201 -11.36 12.80 6.94
C LEU A 201 -10.76 12.64 8.32
N LYS A 202 -9.80 13.50 8.69
CA LYS A 202 -9.14 13.50 10.01
C LYS A 202 -10.16 13.66 11.14
N THR A 203 -11.09 14.62 11.00
CA THR A 203 -12.18 14.81 11.98
C THR A 203 -13.02 13.54 12.13
N ALA A 204 -13.34 12.87 11.03
CA ALA A 204 -14.13 11.64 11.07
C ALA A 204 -13.33 10.47 11.68
N ALA A 205 -12.03 10.39 11.37
CA ALA A 205 -11.13 9.40 11.94
C ALA A 205 -10.94 9.61 13.46
N ASP A 206 -10.64 10.82 13.89
CA ASP A 206 -10.49 11.17 15.31
C ASP A 206 -11.74 10.82 16.09
N LYS A 207 -12.92 11.17 15.55
CA LYS A 207 -14.19 10.83 16.18
C LYS A 207 -14.39 9.31 16.32
N ALA A 208 -14.16 8.55 15.25
CA ALA A 208 -14.37 7.11 15.26
C ALA A 208 -13.31 6.38 16.12
N LEU A 209 -12.06 6.88 16.12
CA LEU A 209 -10.95 6.27 16.84
C LEU A 209 -10.93 6.62 18.35
N MET A 210 -11.61 7.70 18.77
CA MET A 210 -11.73 8.08 20.19
C MET A 210 -12.86 7.37 20.92
N LEU A 211 -13.80 6.76 20.23
CA LEU A 211 -14.88 6.00 20.83
C LEU A 211 -14.36 4.65 21.35
N GLU A 212 -14.71 4.27 22.55
CA GLU A 212 -14.39 2.92 23.09
C GLU A 212 -15.02 1.82 22.23
N GLU A 213 -16.25 2.05 21.77
CA GLU A 213 -16.98 1.18 20.85
C GLU A 213 -17.63 2.05 19.75
N PRO A 214 -17.00 2.25 18.60
CA PRO A 214 -17.65 2.97 17.50
C PRO A 214 -18.86 2.18 17.00
N SER A 215 -19.97 2.87 16.81
CA SER A 215 -21.14 2.23 16.20
C SER A 215 -20.80 1.80 14.75
N PRO A 216 -21.43 0.73 14.23
CA PRO A 216 -21.25 0.31 12.84
C PRO A 216 -21.46 1.46 11.82
N LEU A 217 -22.37 2.38 12.14
CA LEU A 217 -22.65 3.54 11.28
C LEU A 217 -21.49 4.56 11.27
N GLU A 218 -20.84 4.79 12.41
CA GLU A 218 -19.68 5.70 12.49
C GLU A 218 -18.47 5.11 11.79
N GLY A 219 -18.21 3.81 11.97
CA GLY A 219 -17.18 3.10 11.21
C GLY A 219 -17.43 3.17 9.69
N MET A 220 -18.66 2.95 9.25
CA MET A 220 -19.04 3.05 7.84
C MET A 220 -18.88 4.46 7.29
N ARG A 221 -19.23 5.49 8.05
CA ARG A 221 -19.05 6.90 7.66
C ARG A 221 -17.57 7.27 7.51
N MET A 222 -16.74 6.88 8.47
CA MET A 222 -15.30 7.10 8.37
C MET A 222 -14.73 6.37 7.15
N PHE A 223 -15.07 5.11 6.99
CA PHE A 223 -14.61 4.27 5.89
C PHE A 223 -15.02 4.81 4.51
N SER A 224 -16.29 5.22 4.34
CA SER A 224 -16.74 5.79 3.06
C SER A 224 -16.09 7.15 2.77
N LYS A 225 -15.82 7.97 3.78
CA LYS A 225 -15.06 9.22 3.64
C LYS A 225 -13.59 8.96 3.29
N TRP A 226 -12.99 7.94 3.90
CA TRP A 226 -11.64 7.50 3.55
C TRP A 226 -11.52 7.12 2.07
N ILE A 227 -12.43 6.24 1.58
CA ILE A 227 -12.44 5.86 0.17
C ILE A 227 -12.70 7.08 -0.73
N ALA A 228 -13.65 7.97 -0.36
CA ALA A 228 -13.98 9.16 -1.13
C ALA A 228 -12.80 10.14 -1.20
N HIS A 229 -12.14 10.43 -0.07
CA HIS A 229 -10.93 11.25 -0.04
C HIS A 229 -9.84 10.66 -0.92
N SER A 230 -9.54 9.35 -0.73
CA SER A 230 -8.53 8.69 -1.56
C SER A 230 -8.86 8.77 -3.04
N TYR A 231 -10.12 8.58 -3.43
CA TYR A 231 -10.53 8.49 -4.83
C TYR A 231 -10.66 9.84 -5.54
N TYR A 232 -11.11 10.89 -4.85
CA TYR A 232 -11.46 12.19 -5.45
C TYR A 232 -10.45 13.31 -5.16
N SER A 233 -9.60 13.20 -4.12
CA SER A 233 -8.66 14.27 -3.83
C SER A 233 -7.65 14.46 -4.97
N ASP A 234 -7.25 15.70 -5.22
CA ASP A 234 -6.27 16.04 -6.25
C ASP A 234 -4.86 15.64 -5.83
N ASP A 235 -4.57 15.66 -4.53
CA ASP A 235 -3.28 15.29 -3.96
C ASP A 235 -3.48 14.72 -2.55
N MET A 236 -3.06 13.47 -2.36
CA MET A 236 -3.15 12.76 -1.09
C MET A 236 -1.95 13.11 -0.21
N ASP A 237 -2.20 13.57 1.02
CA ASP A 237 -1.16 13.74 2.05
C ASP A 237 -0.77 12.36 2.62
N VAL A 238 0.25 11.73 2.04
CA VAL A 238 0.69 10.37 2.42
C VAL A 238 1.17 10.33 3.86
N SER A 239 2.02 11.25 4.26
CA SER A 239 2.57 11.31 5.62
C SER A 239 1.51 11.67 6.66
N GLY A 240 0.59 12.57 6.32
CA GLY A 240 -0.56 12.93 7.15
C GLY A 240 -1.50 11.73 7.39
N ILE A 241 -1.75 10.93 6.36
CA ILE A 241 -2.54 9.70 6.48
C ILE A 241 -1.84 8.70 7.41
N ILE A 242 -0.54 8.45 7.21
CA ILE A 242 0.24 7.52 8.06
C ILE A 242 0.22 8.00 9.52
N SER A 243 0.41 9.30 9.76
CA SER A 243 0.37 9.88 11.10
C SER A 243 -1.01 9.73 11.76
N THR A 244 -2.08 10.05 11.01
CA THR A 244 -3.45 10.03 11.54
C THR A 244 -3.90 8.62 11.87
N PHE A 245 -3.79 7.68 10.92
CA PHE A 245 -4.27 6.31 11.12
C PHE A 245 -3.29 5.45 11.92
N GLY A 246 -1.99 5.70 11.82
CA GLY A 246 -0.97 5.05 12.64
C GLY A 246 -0.86 5.61 14.04
N ARG A 247 -1.47 6.77 14.34
CA ARG A 247 -1.30 7.53 15.60
C ARG A 247 0.16 7.75 15.95
N LEU A 248 0.94 8.14 14.96
CA LEU A 248 2.39 8.30 15.06
C LEU A 248 2.77 9.76 14.82
N GLU A 249 3.69 10.25 15.61
CA GLU A 249 4.43 11.47 15.26
C GLU A 249 5.62 11.07 14.39
N LEU A 250 5.58 11.45 13.13
CA LEU A 250 6.69 11.20 12.20
C LEU A 250 7.71 12.32 12.30
N SER A 251 9.00 11.96 12.34
CA SER A 251 10.07 12.95 12.19
C SER A 251 10.15 13.47 10.74
N ASP A 252 10.78 14.63 10.52
CA ASP A 252 10.93 15.21 9.18
C ASP A 252 11.62 14.24 8.21
N GLU A 253 12.58 13.43 8.68
CA GLU A 253 13.23 12.42 7.86
C GLU A 253 12.28 11.26 7.50
N GLN A 254 11.38 10.86 8.40
CA GLN A 254 10.37 9.84 8.11
C GLN A 254 9.31 10.37 7.17
N ILE A 255 8.86 11.62 7.34
CA ILE A 255 7.97 12.30 6.39
C ILE A 255 8.59 12.28 5.00
N ARG A 256 9.84 12.76 4.87
CA ARG A 256 10.58 12.75 3.60
C ARG A 256 10.67 11.34 3.00
N ALA A 257 10.89 10.32 3.81
CA ALA A 257 11.01 8.96 3.33
C ALA A 257 9.68 8.37 2.83
N TYR A 258 8.56 8.63 3.51
CA TYR A 258 7.26 8.16 3.06
C TYR A 258 6.75 8.92 1.84
N GLU A 259 7.10 10.20 1.67
CA GLU A 259 6.77 11.01 0.49
C GLU A 259 7.72 10.78 -0.70
N ALA A 260 8.89 10.20 -0.49
CA ALA A 260 9.91 10.01 -1.52
C ALA A 260 9.39 9.35 -2.82
N PRO A 261 8.47 8.36 -2.79
CA PRO A 261 7.91 7.77 -4.00
C PRO A 261 7.08 8.74 -4.86
N TYR A 262 6.66 9.88 -4.31
CA TYR A 262 5.59 10.71 -4.86
C TYR A 262 6.01 12.17 -5.08
N PRO A 263 6.90 12.46 -6.04
CA PRO A 263 7.37 13.83 -6.28
C PRO A 263 6.28 14.79 -6.79
N SER A 264 5.13 14.27 -7.18
CA SER A 264 3.91 15.06 -7.49
C SER A 264 2.66 14.18 -7.44
N GLY A 265 1.46 14.77 -7.42
CA GLY A 265 0.18 14.05 -7.41
C GLY A 265 0.04 13.01 -8.53
N LYS A 266 0.68 13.21 -9.70
CA LYS A 266 0.66 12.25 -10.81
C LYS A 266 1.22 10.87 -10.45
N TYR A 267 2.09 10.79 -9.45
CA TYR A 267 2.69 9.52 -8.97
C TYR A 267 1.79 8.79 -7.97
N LYS A 268 0.69 9.39 -7.52
CA LYS A 268 -0.18 8.87 -6.47
C LYS A 268 -1.40 8.09 -6.99
N ALA A 269 -1.53 7.87 -8.30
CA ALA A 269 -2.71 7.22 -8.90
C ALA A 269 -3.04 5.85 -8.27
N GLY A 270 -2.02 5.02 -7.96
CA GLY A 270 -2.20 3.76 -7.25
C GLY A 270 -2.74 3.94 -5.83
N ALA A 271 -2.20 4.92 -5.09
CA ALA A 271 -2.66 5.25 -3.75
C ALA A 271 -4.09 5.80 -3.76
N HIS A 272 -4.44 6.62 -4.76
CA HIS A 272 -5.79 7.16 -4.92
C HIS A 272 -6.87 6.12 -5.12
N VAL A 273 -6.58 5.02 -5.83
CA VAL A 273 -7.60 4.04 -6.18
C VAL A 273 -7.65 2.82 -5.28
N MET A 274 -6.56 2.51 -4.57
CA MET A 274 -6.44 1.22 -3.85
C MET A 274 -7.56 1.02 -2.82
N ALA A 275 -7.91 2.04 -2.03
CA ALA A 275 -9.00 1.93 -1.06
C ALA A 275 -10.37 1.60 -1.70
N TYR A 276 -10.58 2.02 -2.95
CA TYR A 276 -11.80 1.75 -3.70
C TYR A 276 -11.96 0.27 -4.10
N PHE A 277 -10.90 -0.53 -4.03
CA PHE A 277 -10.96 -1.96 -4.36
C PHE A 277 -11.55 -2.82 -3.25
N ILE A 278 -11.62 -2.34 -2.00
CA ILE A 278 -12.13 -3.13 -0.86
C ILE A 278 -13.47 -3.82 -1.15
N PRO A 279 -14.48 -3.15 -1.70
CA PRO A 279 -15.76 -3.78 -1.97
C PRO A 279 -15.81 -4.61 -3.26
N THR A 280 -14.74 -4.66 -4.07
CA THR A 280 -14.82 -5.18 -5.45
C THR A 280 -14.63 -6.70 -5.59
N GLN A 281 -14.01 -7.37 -4.62
CA GLN A 281 -13.62 -8.78 -4.71
C GLN A 281 -14.23 -9.66 -3.60
N LEU A 282 -15.34 -9.21 -3.03
CA LEU A 282 -15.92 -9.84 -1.83
C LEU A 282 -16.30 -11.29 -2.03
N SER A 283 -17.00 -11.61 -3.13
CA SER A 283 -17.45 -12.98 -3.42
C SER A 283 -16.29 -13.90 -3.78
N GLU A 284 -15.27 -13.37 -4.46
CA GLU A 284 -14.08 -14.12 -4.81
C GLU A 284 -13.25 -14.42 -3.55
N ASN A 285 -13.11 -13.43 -2.67
CA ASN A 285 -12.45 -13.59 -1.38
C ASN A 285 -13.17 -14.61 -0.50
N GLU A 286 -14.51 -14.60 -0.47
CA GLU A 286 -15.32 -15.57 0.27
C GLU A 286 -15.08 -17.01 -0.21
N LYS A 287 -14.97 -17.21 -1.52
CA LYS A 287 -14.64 -18.51 -2.09
C LYS A 287 -13.26 -18.99 -1.61
N TYR A 288 -12.21 -18.14 -1.71
CA TYR A 288 -10.87 -18.51 -1.25
C TYR A 288 -10.81 -18.72 0.26
N TRP A 289 -11.60 -17.96 1.03
CA TRP A 289 -11.71 -18.18 2.46
C TRP A 289 -12.21 -19.60 2.76
N LYS A 290 -13.33 -20.01 2.19
CA LYS A 290 -13.94 -21.35 2.36
C LYS A 290 -13.08 -22.48 1.80
N ASP A 291 -12.47 -22.26 0.65
CA ASP A 291 -11.73 -23.32 -0.05
C ASP A 291 -10.34 -23.56 0.56
N VAL A 292 -9.70 -22.53 1.12
CA VAL A 292 -8.32 -22.58 1.58
C VAL A 292 -8.22 -22.30 3.09
N TYR A 293 -8.68 -21.16 3.58
CA TYR A 293 -8.40 -20.74 4.97
C TYR A 293 -9.19 -21.52 6.02
N GLU A 294 -10.44 -21.91 5.77
CA GLU A 294 -11.18 -22.81 6.64
C GLU A 294 -10.55 -24.21 6.76
N LYS A 295 -9.70 -24.56 5.81
CA LYS A 295 -8.98 -25.85 5.77
C LYS A 295 -7.48 -25.70 6.03
N TRP A 296 -7.04 -24.49 6.42
CA TRP A 296 -5.64 -24.18 6.61
C TRP A 296 -5.07 -24.88 7.86
N ASP A 297 -4.17 -25.80 7.64
CA ASP A 297 -3.54 -26.65 8.69
C ASP A 297 -2.12 -26.21 9.05
N LYS A 298 -1.59 -25.16 8.40
CA LYS A 298 -0.26 -24.62 8.66
C LYS A 298 -0.31 -23.47 9.67
N PRO A 299 0.82 -23.11 10.32
CA PRO A 299 0.83 -22.00 11.29
C PRO A 299 0.25 -20.69 10.72
N PHE A 300 -0.66 -20.10 11.47
CA PHE A 300 -1.29 -18.81 11.17
C PHE A 300 -1.29 -17.94 12.41
N LEU A 301 -0.64 -16.76 12.33
CA LEU A 301 -0.55 -15.79 13.43
C LEU A 301 -1.29 -14.51 13.07
N VAL A 302 -2.17 -14.08 13.95
CA VAL A 302 -2.83 -12.78 13.90
C VAL A 302 -2.19 -11.87 14.95
N ALA A 303 -1.53 -10.80 14.48
CA ALA A 303 -0.79 -9.86 15.33
C ALA A 303 -1.34 -8.44 15.17
N PHE A 304 -2.37 -8.11 15.93
CA PHE A 304 -3.00 -6.79 15.90
C PHE A 304 -2.54 -5.91 17.06
N GLY A 305 -2.40 -4.61 16.78
CA GLY A 305 -2.16 -3.63 17.83
C GLY A 305 -3.34 -3.60 18.81
N GLY A 306 -3.08 -3.55 20.14
CA GLY A 306 -4.14 -3.55 21.16
C GLY A 306 -5.12 -2.36 21.08
N ASN A 307 -4.76 -1.32 20.32
CA ASN A 307 -5.60 -0.14 20.07
C ASN A 307 -6.06 -0.06 18.60
N GLU A 308 -5.90 -1.15 17.84
CA GLU A 308 -6.37 -1.22 16.46
C GLU A 308 -7.90 -1.17 16.42
N ARG A 309 -8.45 -0.21 15.68
CA ARG A 309 -9.90 -0.01 15.61
C ARG A 309 -10.43 0.04 14.18
N ILE A 310 -9.56 0.21 13.20
CA ILE A 310 -9.95 0.33 11.79
C ILE A 310 -10.29 -1.05 11.24
N THR A 311 -9.36 -1.98 11.40
CA THR A 311 -9.50 -3.34 10.86
C THR A 311 -10.51 -4.15 11.68
N ILE A 312 -10.57 -3.94 13.00
CA ILE A 312 -11.58 -4.57 13.87
C ILE A 312 -12.99 -4.16 13.42
N THR A 313 -13.20 -2.90 13.05
CA THR A 313 -14.51 -2.45 12.53
C THR A 313 -14.82 -3.14 11.19
N CYS A 314 -13.83 -3.43 10.37
CA CYS A 314 -14.00 -4.22 9.13
C CYS A 314 -14.19 -5.71 9.41
N LEU A 315 -13.52 -6.28 10.42
CA LEU A 315 -13.62 -7.69 10.82
C LEU A 315 -14.94 -8.02 11.55
N LEU A 316 -15.59 -7.06 12.20
CA LEU A 316 -16.93 -7.24 12.79
C LEU A 316 -17.99 -7.62 11.74
N TYR A 317 -17.68 -7.46 10.45
CA TYR A 317 -18.52 -7.96 9.36
C TYR A 317 -18.19 -9.39 8.92
N THR A 318 -17.15 -10.02 9.47
CA THR A 318 -16.78 -11.43 9.28
C THR A 318 -16.84 -12.20 10.60
N SER A 319 -17.82 -11.90 11.44
CA SER A 319 -17.91 -12.19 12.88
C SER A 319 -17.80 -13.66 13.31
N ASP A 320 -17.95 -14.62 12.42
CA ASP A 320 -17.91 -16.05 12.82
C ASP A 320 -16.48 -16.63 12.85
N ALA A 321 -15.54 -16.05 12.09
CA ALA A 321 -14.17 -16.58 12.01
C ALA A 321 -13.22 -16.10 13.11
N ALA A 322 -13.52 -14.96 13.78
CA ALA A 322 -12.66 -14.42 14.84
C ALA A 322 -12.84 -15.13 16.20
N ASP A 323 -13.97 -15.80 16.42
CA ASP A 323 -14.23 -16.54 17.67
C ASP A 323 -13.60 -17.95 17.66
N ASP A 324 -13.32 -18.52 16.48
CA ASP A 324 -12.66 -19.83 16.33
C ASP A 324 -11.12 -19.77 16.40
N LEU A 325 -10.53 -18.56 16.39
CA LEU A 325 -9.08 -18.35 16.45
C LEU A 325 -8.56 -17.90 17.83
N ARG A 326 -9.35 -18.04 18.89
CA ARG A 326 -8.93 -17.75 20.29
C ARG A 326 -8.39 -18.96 21.00
#